data_44c469028376b228e93277f490258eb9
#
_entry.id   44c469028376b228e93277f490258eb9
#
_cell.length_a   1.000
_cell.length_b   1.000
_cell.length_c   1.000
_cell.angle_alpha   90.00
_cell.angle_beta   90.00
_cell.angle_gamma   90.00
#
_symmetry.space_group_name_H-M   'P 1'
#
loop_
_entity.id
_entity.type
_entity.pdbx_description
1 polymer ?
#
loop_
_entity_poly.entity_id
_entity_poly.type
_entity_poly.pdbx_seq_one_letter_code
_entity_poly.pdbx_strand_id
1 'polypeptide(L)'
;MKKVVLATRNLGKVEELERMLKAANIDVQVLGLAEFPDMPDVEETGDTFTENALLKARAVSAFTKLPALADDSGLCVDALGGRPGIYSARWAGVHGDDKANLDKVLEDFVATGSSNRGAQFVCSVALVFPVGDKNFGLEVTHIGELVGEIVDTPRGSHGFGYDPIFQPLGESRTTAQMPAQEKDEISHRGKALRAITPDLLALL
;
A
#
# COMPACT_ATOMS: atom_id res chain seq x y z
N MET A 1 7.13 -25.58 -4.20
CA MET A 1 6.47 -24.40 -3.59
C MET A 1 6.59 -23.25 -4.57
N LYS A 2 5.47 -22.64 -4.92
CA LYS A 2 5.43 -21.46 -5.81
C LYS A 2 6.00 -20.27 -5.06
N LYS A 3 6.63 -19.34 -5.78
CA LYS A 3 7.27 -18.16 -5.17
C LYS A 3 6.74 -16.89 -5.81
N VAL A 4 6.58 -15.85 -5.00
CA VAL A 4 6.30 -14.49 -5.44
C VAL A 4 7.19 -13.51 -4.68
N VAL A 5 7.73 -12.51 -5.36
CA VAL A 5 8.51 -11.45 -4.72
C VAL A 5 7.58 -10.28 -4.43
N LEU A 6 7.49 -9.86 -3.17
CA LEU A 6 6.83 -8.62 -2.80
C LEU A 6 7.83 -7.47 -2.94
N ALA A 7 7.53 -6.53 -3.82
CA ALA A 7 8.39 -5.40 -4.19
C ALA A 7 8.45 -4.33 -3.08
N THR A 8 8.90 -4.71 -1.90
CA THR A 8 9.00 -3.81 -0.75
C THR A 8 10.17 -4.17 0.16
N ARG A 9 10.78 -3.15 0.76
CA ARG A 9 11.74 -3.28 1.87
C ARG A 9 11.05 -3.15 3.24
N ASN A 10 9.76 -2.81 3.27
CA ASN A 10 8.98 -2.70 4.50
C ASN A 10 8.55 -4.09 4.98
N LEU A 11 9.18 -4.57 6.04
CA LEU A 11 8.89 -5.89 6.63
C LEU A 11 7.43 -6.02 7.10
N GLY A 12 6.82 -4.94 7.58
CA GLY A 12 5.42 -4.95 7.98
C GLY A 12 4.46 -5.30 6.83
N LYS A 13 4.76 -4.83 5.60
CA LYS A 13 3.99 -5.20 4.41
C LYS A 13 4.18 -6.67 4.03
N VAL A 14 5.39 -7.22 4.20
CA VAL A 14 5.67 -8.65 3.95
C VAL A 14 4.87 -9.51 4.91
N GLU A 15 4.95 -9.22 6.21
CA GLU A 15 4.21 -9.94 7.24
C GLU A 15 2.68 -9.84 7.05
N GLU A 16 2.18 -8.68 6.64
CA GLU A 16 0.75 -8.49 6.32
C GLU A 16 0.31 -9.42 5.19
N LEU A 17 1.04 -9.46 4.07
CA LEU A 17 0.75 -10.36 2.95
C LEU A 17 0.84 -11.83 3.37
N GLU A 18 1.88 -12.23 4.10
CA GLU A 18 2.03 -13.60 4.59
C GLU A 18 0.86 -14.03 5.48
N ARG A 19 0.43 -13.16 6.42
CA ARG A 19 -0.76 -13.43 7.26
C ARG A 19 -2.00 -13.66 6.41
N MET A 20 -2.21 -12.84 5.39
CA MET A 20 -3.38 -12.93 4.52
C MET A 20 -3.36 -14.20 3.66
N LEU A 21 -2.22 -14.55 3.05
CA LEU A 21 -2.07 -15.78 2.27
C LEU A 21 -2.27 -17.02 3.14
N LYS A 22 -1.70 -17.01 4.36
CA LYS A 22 -1.88 -18.11 5.32
C LYS A 22 -3.34 -18.26 5.74
N ALA A 23 -4.04 -17.16 6.01
CA ALA A 23 -5.47 -17.18 6.35
C ALA A 23 -6.34 -17.73 5.21
N ALA A 24 -5.92 -17.50 3.96
CA ALA A 24 -6.56 -18.04 2.76
C ALA A 24 -6.12 -19.48 2.40
N ASN A 25 -5.27 -20.13 3.20
CA ASN A 25 -4.66 -21.45 2.96
C ASN A 25 -3.90 -21.52 1.62
N ILE A 26 -3.19 -20.45 1.25
CA ILE A 26 -2.43 -20.36 0.02
C ILE A 26 -0.97 -20.75 0.28
N ASP A 27 -0.50 -21.83 -0.39
CA ASP A 27 0.86 -22.32 -0.29
C ASP A 27 1.77 -21.61 -1.33
N VAL A 28 2.11 -20.38 -1.03
CA VAL A 28 3.04 -19.54 -1.81
C VAL A 28 4.07 -18.96 -0.86
N GLN A 29 5.34 -19.10 -1.22
CA GLN A 29 6.44 -18.45 -0.50
C GLN A 29 6.54 -17.00 -0.94
N VAL A 30 6.36 -16.08 0.00
CA VAL A 30 6.61 -14.65 -0.21
C VAL A 30 8.09 -14.37 0.08
N LEU A 31 8.75 -13.67 -0.85
CA LEU A 31 10.11 -13.19 -0.71
C LEU A 31 10.06 -11.66 -0.66
N GLY A 32 10.69 -11.04 0.33
CA GLY A 32 10.85 -9.59 0.37
C GLY A 32 12.11 -9.13 -0.37
N LEU A 33 12.26 -7.82 -0.63
CA LEU A 33 13.46 -7.28 -1.26
C LEU A 33 14.71 -7.36 -0.38
N ALA A 34 14.58 -7.68 0.89
CA ALA A 34 15.72 -7.98 1.76
C ALA A 34 16.52 -9.21 1.29
N GLU A 35 15.88 -10.15 0.55
CA GLU A 35 16.52 -11.31 -0.05
C GLU A 35 17.26 -10.97 -1.37
N PHE A 36 17.10 -9.75 -1.86
CA PHE A 36 17.71 -9.25 -3.10
C PHE A 36 18.46 -7.93 -2.84
N PRO A 37 19.57 -7.95 -2.08
CA PRO A 37 20.25 -6.73 -1.63
C PRO A 37 20.76 -5.87 -2.78
N ASP A 38 21.08 -6.46 -3.94
CA ASP A 38 21.56 -5.75 -5.11
C ASP A 38 20.43 -5.15 -5.98
N MET A 39 19.15 -5.36 -5.60
CA MET A 39 18.02 -4.74 -6.31
C MET A 39 18.05 -3.23 -6.11
N PRO A 40 18.19 -2.43 -7.19
CA PRO A 40 18.15 -0.97 -7.08
C PRO A 40 16.75 -0.50 -6.66
N ASP A 41 16.71 0.67 -6.03
CA ASP A 41 15.45 1.32 -5.75
C ASP A 41 14.74 1.71 -7.05
N VAL A 42 13.43 1.51 -7.10
CA VAL A 42 12.61 1.84 -8.26
C VAL A 42 12.04 3.23 -8.07
N GLU A 43 12.35 4.12 -8.99
CA GLU A 43 11.78 5.46 -9.01
C GLU A 43 10.30 5.42 -9.38
N GLU A 44 9.45 6.01 -8.54
CA GLU A 44 8.00 6.11 -8.75
C GLU A 44 7.70 7.35 -9.58
N THR A 45 7.71 7.19 -10.90
CA THR A 45 7.48 8.27 -11.88
C THR A 45 6.08 8.27 -12.48
N GLY A 46 5.21 7.37 -12.05
CA GLY A 46 3.82 7.29 -12.50
C GLY A 46 2.95 8.40 -11.92
N ASP A 47 1.88 8.75 -12.62
CA ASP A 47 0.89 9.75 -12.21
C ASP A 47 -0.24 9.14 -11.36
N THR A 48 -0.29 7.81 -11.26
CA THR A 48 -1.28 7.06 -10.50
C THR A 48 -0.66 5.99 -9.62
N PHE A 49 -1.38 5.57 -8.56
CA PHE A 49 -0.98 4.43 -7.73
C PHE A 49 -0.77 3.16 -8.57
N THR A 50 -1.63 2.93 -9.58
CA THR A 50 -1.54 1.74 -10.44
C THR A 50 -0.29 1.77 -11.30
N GLU A 51 0.06 2.91 -11.89
CA GLU A 51 1.30 3.05 -12.66
C GLU A 51 2.54 2.81 -11.80
N ASN A 52 2.58 3.38 -10.59
CA ASN A 52 3.70 3.16 -9.66
C ASN A 52 3.80 1.70 -9.20
N ALA A 53 2.67 1.06 -8.90
CA ALA A 53 2.65 -0.37 -8.57
C ALA A 53 3.19 -1.23 -9.74
N LEU A 54 2.77 -0.95 -10.97
CA LEU A 54 3.25 -1.63 -12.17
C LEU A 54 4.75 -1.38 -12.41
N LEU A 55 5.23 -0.14 -12.27
CA LEU A 55 6.66 0.19 -12.40
C LEU A 55 7.50 -0.67 -11.44
N LYS A 56 7.10 -0.72 -10.17
CA LYS A 56 7.78 -1.54 -9.15
C LYS A 56 7.72 -3.03 -9.48
N ALA A 57 6.55 -3.57 -9.81
CA ALA A 57 6.38 -5.00 -10.10
C ALA A 57 7.19 -5.42 -11.33
N ARG A 58 7.20 -4.62 -12.40
CA ARG A 58 7.99 -4.89 -13.63
C ARG A 58 9.48 -4.90 -13.35
N ALA A 59 9.99 -3.90 -12.63
CA ALA A 59 11.40 -3.80 -12.29
C ALA A 59 11.86 -5.00 -11.44
N VAL A 60 11.09 -5.34 -10.40
CA VAL A 60 11.41 -6.47 -9.51
C VAL A 60 11.30 -7.80 -10.24
N SER A 61 10.26 -8.02 -11.05
CA SER A 61 10.12 -9.24 -11.83
C SER A 61 11.25 -9.42 -12.84
N ALA A 62 11.64 -8.32 -13.53
CA ALA A 62 12.76 -8.35 -14.47
C ALA A 62 14.10 -8.65 -13.80
N PHE A 63 14.34 -8.14 -12.59
CA PHE A 63 15.56 -8.35 -11.84
C PHE A 63 15.62 -9.77 -11.24
N THR A 64 14.59 -10.18 -10.53
CA THR A 64 14.57 -11.43 -9.75
C THR A 64 14.30 -12.68 -10.59
N LYS A 65 13.76 -12.50 -11.81
CA LYS A 65 13.29 -13.59 -12.69
C LYS A 65 12.16 -14.40 -12.06
N LEU A 66 11.42 -13.82 -11.15
CA LEU A 66 10.27 -14.40 -10.46
C LEU A 66 9.03 -13.55 -10.67
N PRO A 67 7.80 -14.10 -10.54
CA PRO A 67 6.60 -13.31 -10.42
C PRO A 67 6.74 -12.27 -9.29
N ALA A 68 6.36 -11.04 -9.56
CA ALA A 68 6.47 -9.96 -8.60
C ALA A 68 5.10 -9.33 -8.33
N LEU A 69 4.81 -9.13 -7.06
CA LEU A 69 3.68 -8.38 -6.54
C LEU A 69 4.21 -7.05 -5.99
N ALA A 70 3.62 -5.93 -6.38
CA ALA A 70 3.94 -4.63 -5.83
C ALA A 70 2.66 -3.92 -5.40
N ASP A 71 2.77 -3.07 -4.40
CA ASP A 71 1.71 -2.13 -4.04
C ASP A 71 2.22 -0.69 -4.10
N ASP A 72 1.32 0.23 -4.45
CA ASP A 72 1.48 1.64 -4.19
C ASP A 72 0.24 2.17 -3.50
N SER A 73 0.41 2.99 -2.46
CA SER A 73 -0.70 3.41 -1.61
C SER A 73 -0.45 4.76 -0.96
N GLY A 74 -1.55 5.46 -0.70
CA GLY A 74 -1.47 6.76 -0.04
C GLY A 74 -2.80 7.23 0.51
N LEU A 75 -2.73 8.35 1.21
CA LEU A 75 -3.86 9.10 1.73
C LEU A 75 -4.28 10.16 0.70
N CYS A 76 -5.57 10.21 0.40
CA CYS A 76 -6.18 11.26 -0.40
C CYS A 76 -7.15 12.05 0.48
N VAL A 77 -6.94 13.35 0.64
CA VAL A 77 -7.78 14.25 1.46
C VAL A 77 -8.58 15.17 0.55
N ASP A 78 -9.90 15.17 0.70
CA ASP A 78 -10.81 15.92 -0.18
C ASP A 78 -10.50 17.42 -0.19
N ALA A 79 -10.34 18.02 1.00
CA ALA A 79 -10.05 19.44 1.14
C ALA A 79 -8.69 19.84 0.53
N LEU A 80 -7.80 18.87 0.31
CA LEU A 80 -6.51 19.08 -0.34
C LEU A 80 -6.56 18.72 -1.84
N GLY A 81 -7.74 18.47 -2.41
CA GLY A 81 -7.89 18.06 -3.81
C GLY A 81 -7.29 16.68 -4.11
N GLY A 82 -7.41 15.75 -3.17
CA GLY A 82 -6.88 14.39 -3.28
C GLY A 82 -5.39 14.25 -2.90
N ARG A 83 -4.72 15.34 -2.53
CA ARG A 83 -3.33 15.28 -2.03
C ARG A 83 -3.30 14.78 -0.59
N PRO A 84 -2.20 14.19 -0.11
CA PRO A 84 -0.93 13.97 -0.79
C PRO A 84 -0.94 12.89 -1.90
N GLY A 85 -1.90 11.96 -1.93
CA GLY A 85 -2.02 10.96 -2.99
C GLY A 85 -0.74 10.13 -3.15
N ILE A 86 -0.21 10.02 -4.37
CA ILE A 86 1.04 9.28 -4.69
C ILE A 86 2.29 9.86 -4.00
N TYR A 87 2.19 11.05 -3.43
CA TYR A 87 3.30 11.68 -2.69
C TYR A 87 3.25 11.39 -1.19
N SER A 88 2.34 10.52 -0.73
CA SER A 88 2.10 10.26 0.70
C SER A 88 3.35 9.93 1.50
N ALA A 89 4.25 9.11 0.96
CA ALA A 89 5.47 8.71 1.65
C ALA A 89 6.55 9.82 1.74
N ARG A 90 6.39 10.92 1.00
CA ARG A 90 7.37 12.03 0.90
C ARG A 90 6.74 13.42 0.91
N TRP A 91 5.54 13.55 1.50
CA TRP A 91 4.78 14.80 1.49
C TRP A 91 5.50 15.97 2.16
N ALA A 92 6.25 15.70 3.23
CA ALA A 92 7.11 16.67 3.90
C ALA A 92 8.52 16.81 3.28
N GLY A 93 8.78 16.15 2.16
CA GLY A 93 10.05 16.22 1.42
C GLY A 93 11.03 15.08 1.71
N VAL A 94 10.95 14.43 2.87
CA VAL A 94 11.80 13.29 3.22
C VAL A 94 10.99 12.00 3.14
N HIS A 95 11.49 11.03 2.35
CA HIS A 95 10.81 9.75 2.19
C HIS A 95 10.83 8.95 3.48
N GLY A 96 9.65 8.50 3.93
CA GLY A 96 9.50 7.62 5.10
C GLY A 96 9.52 8.33 6.45
N ASP A 97 9.56 9.68 6.49
CA ASP A 97 9.33 10.42 7.74
C ASP A 97 7.82 10.54 8.00
N ASP A 98 7.26 9.46 8.57
CA ASP A 98 5.82 9.35 8.83
C ASP A 98 5.28 10.51 9.69
N LYS A 99 6.07 10.91 10.71
CA LYS A 99 5.63 12.00 11.59
C LYS A 99 5.58 13.34 10.86
N ALA A 100 6.64 13.69 10.12
CA ALA A 100 6.68 14.94 9.39
C ALA A 100 5.59 14.98 8.29
N ASN A 101 5.36 13.85 7.60
CA ASN A 101 4.32 13.74 6.58
C ASN A 101 2.91 13.95 7.18
N LEU A 102 2.63 13.32 8.33
CA LEU A 102 1.36 13.46 9.06
C LEU A 102 1.14 14.91 9.53
N ASP A 103 2.14 15.48 10.19
CA ASP A 103 2.07 16.86 10.71
C ASP A 103 1.79 17.84 9.55
N LYS A 104 2.47 17.65 8.42
CA LYS A 104 2.26 18.48 7.23
C LYS A 104 0.86 18.35 6.64
N VAL A 105 0.25 17.17 6.62
CA VAL A 105 -1.14 17.01 6.16
C VAL A 105 -2.09 17.78 7.05
N LEU A 106 -1.93 17.72 8.37
CA LEU A 106 -2.77 18.48 9.31
C LEU A 106 -2.58 19.99 9.15
N GLU A 107 -1.33 20.45 8.99
CA GLU A 107 -1.00 21.86 8.74
C GLU A 107 -1.64 22.34 7.44
N ASP A 108 -1.45 21.62 6.33
CA ASP A 108 -2.02 21.94 5.03
C ASP A 108 -3.56 21.96 5.08
N PHE A 109 -4.17 21.00 5.80
CA PHE A 109 -5.61 20.96 5.99
C PHE A 109 -6.13 22.22 6.70
N VAL A 110 -5.50 22.59 7.82
CA VAL A 110 -5.85 23.82 8.58
C VAL A 110 -5.73 25.05 7.70
N ALA A 111 -4.68 25.13 6.87
CA ALA A 111 -4.45 26.25 5.96
C ALA A 111 -5.54 26.41 4.89
N THR A 112 -6.30 25.35 4.56
CA THR A 112 -7.44 25.46 3.62
C THR A 112 -8.63 26.21 4.21
N GLY A 113 -8.77 26.26 5.51
CA GLY A 113 -9.97 26.76 6.20
C GLY A 113 -11.22 25.90 5.96
N SER A 114 -11.11 24.73 5.37
CA SER A 114 -12.21 23.84 5.05
C SER A 114 -12.72 23.10 6.28
N SER A 115 -14.03 22.88 6.33
CA SER A 115 -14.65 21.96 7.29
C SER A 115 -14.83 20.54 6.73
N ASN A 116 -14.57 20.31 5.44
CA ASN A 116 -14.65 18.98 4.84
C ASN A 116 -13.43 18.14 5.23
N ARG A 117 -13.65 17.15 6.08
CA ARG A 117 -12.63 16.24 6.59
C ARG A 117 -12.53 14.94 5.80
N GLY A 118 -13.37 14.78 4.78
CA GLY A 118 -13.42 13.59 3.95
C GLY A 118 -12.02 13.19 3.45
N ALA A 119 -11.72 11.93 3.57
CA ALA A 119 -10.45 11.37 3.13
C ALA A 119 -10.63 9.90 2.79
N GLN A 120 -9.69 9.38 2.01
CA GLN A 120 -9.62 7.95 1.76
C GLN A 120 -8.17 7.48 1.69
N PHE A 121 -7.92 6.28 2.19
CA PHE A 121 -6.74 5.53 1.81
C PHE A 121 -7.01 4.77 0.52
N VAL A 122 -6.06 4.81 -0.39
CA VAL A 122 -6.09 4.06 -1.66
C VAL A 122 -4.86 3.16 -1.71
N CYS A 123 -5.03 1.93 -2.18
CA CYS A 123 -3.95 1.01 -2.50
C CYS A 123 -4.20 0.38 -3.86
N SER A 124 -3.24 0.47 -4.76
CA SER A 124 -3.20 -0.34 -5.97
C SER A 124 -2.17 -1.43 -5.81
N VAL A 125 -2.52 -2.66 -6.16
CA VAL A 125 -1.60 -3.80 -6.23
C VAL A 125 -1.45 -4.24 -7.67
N ALA A 126 -0.25 -4.68 -8.07
CA ALA A 126 0.07 -5.16 -9.40
C ALA A 126 0.86 -6.48 -9.32
N LEU A 127 0.46 -7.47 -10.11
CA LEU A 127 1.15 -8.76 -10.30
C LEU A 127 1.70 -8.82 -11.72
N VAL A 128 3.00 -9.08 -11.85
CA VAL A 128 3.71 -9.13 -13.13
C VAL A 128 4.58 -10.39 -13.18
N PHE A 129 4.72 -10.97 -14.37
CA PHE A 129 5.47 -12.20 -14.61
C PHE A 129 6.76 -11.94 -15.42
N PRO A 130 7.87 -12.64 -15.11
CA PRO A 130 9.14 -12.43 -15.78
C PRO A 130 9.18 -13.01 -17.20
N VAL A 131 10.14 -12.56 -17.99
CA VAL A 131 10.45 -13.17 -19.30
C VAL A 131 10.75 -14.65 -19.12
N GLY A 132 10.11 -15.50 -19.93
CA GLY A 132 10.24 -16.97 -19.88
C GLY A 132 9.17 -17.65 -19.03
N ASP A 133 8.38 -16.91 -18.27
CA ASP A 133 7.17 -17.45 -17.64
C ASP A 133 6.05 -17.65 -18.67
N LYS A 134 5.19 -18.65 -18.45
CA LYS A 134 4.00 -18.92 -19.30
C LYS A 134 3.04 -17.73 -19.37
N ASN A 135 3.02 -16.89 -18.34
CA ASN A 135 2.17 -15.71 -18.20
C ASN A 135 2.90 -14.41 -18.57
N PHE A 136 4.10 -14.48 -19.17
CA PHE A 136 4.84 -13.27 -19.55
C PHE A 136 4.00 -12.33 -20.42
N GLY A 137 4.00 -11.06 -20.05
CA GLY A 137 3.19 -10.01 -20.69
C GLY A 137 1.79 -9.84 -20.09
N LEU A 138 1.38 -10.74 -19.17
CA LEU A 138 0.18 -10.54 -18.38
C LEU A 138 0.49 -9.65 -17.18
N GLU A 139 -0.33 -8.63 -16.99
CA GLU A 139 -0.29 -7.72 -15.86
C GLU A 139 -1.67 -7.66 -15.23
N VAL A 140 -1.75 -7.95 -13.95
CA VAL A 140 -3.02 -7.92 -13.20
C VAL A 140 -2.93 -6.83 -12.15
N THR A 141 -3.96 -6.00 -12.06
CA THR A 141 -4.02 -4.92 -11.08
C THR A 141 -5.37 -4.89 -10.37
N HIS A 142 -5.34 -4.59 -9.07
CA HIS A 142 -6.55 -4.36 -8.28
C HIS A 142 -6.38 -3.14 -7.38
N ILE A 143 -7.49 -2.46 -7.10
CA ILE A 143 -7.53 -1.31 -6.21
C ILE A 143 -8.38 -1.66 -5.00
N GLY A 144 -7.92 -1.23 -3.84
CA GLY A 144 -8.70 -1.24 -2.60
C GLY A 144 -8.73 0.15 -1.99
N GLU A 145 -9.87 0.51 -1.43
CA GLU A 145 -10.10 1.83 -0.83
C GLU A 145 -10.70 1.69 0.56
N LEU A 146 -10.31 2.58 1.46
CA LEU A 146 -10.91 2.75 2.76
C LEU A 146 -11.33 4.21 2.92
N VAL A 147 -12.64 4.46 2.88
CA VAL A 147 -13.21 5.79 3.04
C VAL A 147 -13.31 6.13 4.52
N GLY A 148 -13.07 7.40 4.85
CA GLY A 148 -13.11 7.91 6.22
C GLY A 148 -12.93 9.42 6.27
N GLU A 149 -12.39 9.88 7.36
CA GLU A 149 -12.08 11.29 7.60
C GLU A 149 -10.76 11.45 8.35
N ILE A 150 -10.15 12.63 8.23
CA ILE A 150 -9.02 13.01 9.07
C ILE A 150 -9.50 13.66 10.37
N VAL A 151 -8.81 13.34 11.47
CA VAL A 151 -9.06 13.94 12.80
C VAL A 151 -8.02 15.02 13.11
N ASP A 152 -8.38 15.97 14.00
CA ASP A 152 -7.52 17.10 14.35
C ASP A 152 -6.25 16.69 15.13
N THR A 153 -6.37 15.64 15.92
CA THR A 153 -5.32 15.22 16.84
C THR A 153 -5.01 13.75 16.64
N PRO A 154 -3.74 13.38 16.46
CA PRO A 154 -3.33 12.00 16.33
C PRO A 154 -3.75 11.16 17.53
N ARG A 155 -4.31 9.95 17.28
CA ARG A 155 -4.76 9.00 18.29
C ARG A 155 -4.29 7.59 17.96
N GLY A 156 -3.84 6.85 18.98
CA GLY A 156 -3.34 5.48 18.83
C GLY A 156 -1.85 5.43 18.49
N SER A 157 -1.30 4.22 18.48
CA SER A 157 0.12 3.98 18.28
C SER A 157 0.41 2.75 17.40
N HIS A 158 -0.62 2.11 16.86
CA HIS A 158 -0.46 0.99 15.94
C HIS A 158 -0.32 1.48 14.49
N GLY A 159 0.19 0.61 13.63
CA GLY A 159 0.31 0.91 12.21
C GLY A 159 1.47 1.85 11.89
N PHE A 160 1.33 2.65 10.83
CA PHE A 160 2.36 3.56 10.30
C PHE A 160 1.72 4.68 9.46
N GLY A 161 2.53 5.65 9.06
CA GLY A 161 2.09 6.75 8.20
C GLY A 161 0.98 7.58 8.83
N TYR A 162 -0.13 7.68 8.15
CA TYR A 162 -1.27 8.52 8.53
C TYR A 162 -2.31 7.82 9.40
N ASP A 163 -2.07 6.58 9.84
CA ASP A 163 -2.99 5.83 10.68
C ASP A 163 -3.46 6.60 11.92
N PRO A 164 -2.62 7.38 12.62
CA PRO A 164 -3.04 8.12 13.81
C PRO A 164 -4.07 9.24 13.55
N ILE A 165 -4.19 9.72 12.32
CA ILE A 165 -5.13 10.79 11.96
C ILE A 165 -6.27 10.33 11.07
N PHE A 166 -6.34 9.07 10.68
CA PHE A 166 -7.38 8.56 9.79
C PHE A 166 -8.42 7.73 10.57
N GLN A 167 -9.66 8.18 10.54
CA GLN A 167 -10.81 7.51 11.15
C GLN A 167 -11.71 6.96 10.04
N PRO A 168 -11.85 5.62 9.91
CA PRO A 168 -12.74 5.02 8.92
C PRO A 168 -14.19 5.42 9.12
N LEU A 169 -14.93 5.49 8.02
CA LEU A 169 -16.36 5.80 8.06
C LEU A 169 -17.12 4.77 8.90
N GLY A 170 -17.93 5.25 9.83
CA GLY A 170 -18.71 4.41 10.77
C GLY A 170 -17.94 3.95 12.01
N GLU A 171 -16.66 4.29 12.13
CA GLU A 171 -15.81 4.03 13.30
C GLU A 171 -15.66 5.28 14.16
N SER A 172 -15.45 5.07 15.47
CA SER A 172 -15.07 6.14 16.40
C SER A 172 -13.56 6.19 16.68
N ARG A 173 -12.84 5.16 16.22
CA ARG A 173 -11.40 4.96 16.41
C ARG A 173 -10.65 5.32 15.13
N THR A 174 -9.43 5.81 15.27
CA THR A 174 -8.49 5.87 14.15
C THR A 174 -7.93 4.48 13.83
N THR A 175 -7.40 4.29 12.64
CA THR A 175 -6.75 3.03 12.26
C THR A 175 -5.56 2.70 13.16
N ALA A 176 -4.88 3.68 13.76
CA ALA A 176 -3.83 3.45 14.75
C ALA A 176 -4.34 3.00 16.15
N GLN A 177 -5.64 3.04 16.39
CA GLN A 177 -6.25 2.51 17.62
C GLN A 177 -6.77 1.07 17.44
N MET A 178 -6.66 0.50 16.24
CA MET A 178 -7.11 -0.85 15.93
C MET A 178 -5.96 -1.85 16.06
N PRO A 179 -6.22 -3.08 16.54
CA PRO A 179 -5.27 -4.17 16.39
C PRO A 179 -4.98 -4.46 14.92
N ALA A 180 -3.77 -4.94 14.60
CA ALA A 180 -3.34 -5.17 13.22
C ALA A 180 -4.32 -6.05 12.43
N GLN A 181 -4.79 -7.14 13.02
CA GLN A 181 -5.72 -8.06 12.37
C GLN A 181 -7.05 -7.39 12.02
N GLU A 182 -7.63 -6.59 12.92
CA GLU A 182 -8.87 -5.86 12.67
C GLU A 182 -8.68 -4.83 11.56
N LYS A 183 -7.54 -4.12 11.57
CA LYS A 183 -7.19 -3.18 10.52
C LYS A 183 -7.03 -3.89 9.16
N ASP A 184 -6.37 -5.06 9.11
CA ASP A 184 -6.15 -5.83 7.88
C ASP A 184 -7.48 -6.21 7.19
N GLU A 185 -8.54 -6.47 7.99
CA GLU A 185 -9.86 -6.84 7.47
C GLU A 185 -10.55 -5.70 6.71
N ILE A 186 -10.37 -4.46 7.14
CA ILE A 186 -11.06 -3.30 6.56
C ILE A 186 -10.16 -2.45 5.66
N SER A 187 -8.84 -2.56 5.79
CA SER A 187 -7.89 -1.65 5.15
C SER A 187 -7.95 -1.68 3.63
N HIS A 188 -7.56 -0.56 3.03
CA HIS A 188 -7.39 -0.40 1.59
C HIS A 188 -6.44 -1.47 1.02
N ARG A 189 -5.27 -1.69 1.67
CA ARG A 189 -4.31 -2.73 1.26
C ARG A 189 -4.90 -4.12 1.43
N GLY A 190 -5.55 -4.42 2.55
CA GLY A 190 -6.23 -5.67 2.76
C GLY A 190 -7.28 -5.97 1.69
N LYS A 191 -8.06 -4.97 1.28
CA LYS A 191 -9.04 -5.11 0.18
C LYS A 191 -8.36 -5.39 -1.16
N ALA A 192 -7.30 -4.64 -1.51
CA ALA A 192 -6.56 -4.82 -2.76
C ALA A 192 -5.89 -6.20 -2.82
N LEU A 193 -5.26 -6.65 -1.72
CA LEU A 193 -4.62 -7.96 -1.63
C LEU A 193 -5.64 -9.11 -1.71
N ARG A 194 -6.80 -8.99 -1.06
CA ARG A 194 -7.87 -9.98 -1.21
C ARG A 194 -8.41 -10.04 -2.63
N ALA A 195 -8.51 -8.90 -3.31
CA ALA A 195 -8.98 -8.84 -4.69
C ALA A 195 -8.02 -9.52 -5.68
N ILE A 196 -6.68 -9.39 -5.50
CA ILE A 196 -5.70 -10.03 -6.39
C ILE A 196 -5.41 -11.50 -6.04
N THR A 197 -5.82 -11.95 -4.87
CA THR A 197 -5.56 -13.32 -4.39
C THR A 197 -6.06 -14.42 -5.35
N PRO A 198 -7.28 -14.35 -5.94
CA PRO A 198 -7.73 -15.35 -6.91
C PRO A 198 -6.82 -15.43 -8.14
N ASP A 199 -6.33 -14.28 -8.64
CA ASP A 199 -5.41 -14.24 -9.78
C ASP A 199 -4.07 -14.84 -9.42
N LEU A 200 -3.56 -14.53 -8.23
CA LEU A 200 -2.33 -15.11 -7.70
C LEU A 200 -2.41 -16.65 -7.67
N LEU A 201 -3.55 -17.20 -7.21
CA LEU A 201 -3.78 -18.65 -7.18
C LEU A 201 -3.87 -19.28 -8.56
N ALA A 202 -4.56 -18.63 -9.48
CA ALA A 202 -4.79 -19.17 -10.82
C ALA A 202 -3.53 -19.12 -11.70
N LEU A 203 -2.69 -18.10 -11.50
CA LEU A 203 -1.55 -17.80 -12.36
C LEU A 203 -0.22 -18.35 -11.85
N LEU A 204 -0.01 -18.44 -10.55
CA LEU A 204 1.16 -19.13 -10.00
C LEU A 204 0.98 -20.65 -10.02
#